data_cf9f0b9616321cacc56edb507356d440
#
_entry.id   cf9f0b9616321cacc56edb507356d440
#
_cell.length_a   1.000
_cell.length_b   1.000
_cell.length_c   1.000
_cell.angle_alpha   90.00
_cell.angle_beta   90.00
_cell.angle_gamma   90.00
#
_symmetry.space_group_name_H-M   'P 1'
#
loop_
_entity.id
_entity.type
_entity.pdbx_description
1 polymer ?
#
loop_
_entity_poly.entity_id
_entity_poly.type
_entity_poly.pdbx_seq_one_letter_code
_entity_poly.pdbx_strand_id
1 'polypeptide(L)'
;MNLHSKKDFQDCMLSILEPLKPYYSEEKARLTLGVTMAHYDIGATWMEAFSRPLWGLVPFWAGGGKEPEFEEIYRKGLTAGTDEKNPEYWGECTSFDQRFVEMAAISYGIMFAPEVVWDPLTEEQKENLCNYLNKINEHPLPVCNWILFAVLVNIAMKKVGRRYSPEMLEEYLNGLETCLLYTSDAADDK
;
A
#
# COMPACT_ATOMS: atom_id res chain seq x y z
N MET A 1 -26.01 -7.78 -9.64
CA MET A 1 -25.66 -6.34 -9.77
C MET A 1 -25.23 -6.11 -11.21
N ASN A 2 -25.79 -5.12 -11.89
CA ASN A 2 -25.38 -4.78 -13.26
C ASN A 2 -24.39 -3.61 -13.16
N LEU A 3 -23.16 -3.78 -13.66
CA LEU A 3 -22.10 -2.79 -13.60
C LEU A 3 -21.92 -2.16 -14.99
N HIS A 4 -22.63 -1.05 -15.25
CA HIS A 4 -22.65 -0.37 -16.56
C HIS A 4 -22.10 1.04 -16.54
N SER A 5 -22.00 1.66 -15.35
CA SER A 5 -21.53 3.02 -15.19
C SER A 5 -20.44 3.13 -14.13
N LYS A 6 -19.66 4.23 -14.16
CA LYS A 6 -18.70 4.56 -13.10
C LYS A 6 -19.35 4.49 -11.71
N LYS A 7 -20.57 5.01 -11.60
CA LYS A 7 -21.31 5.01 -10.34
C LYS A 7 -21.61 3.58 -9.85
N ASP A 8 -21.99 2.66 -10.72
CA ASP A 8 -22.29 1.28 -10.33
C ASP A 8 -21.04 0.59 -9.75
N PHE A 9 -19.86 0.83 -10.35
CA PHE A 9 -18.58 0.31 -9.82
C PHE A 9 -18.24 0.92 -8.46
N GLN A 10 -18.43 2.24 -8.29
CA GLN A 10 -18.21 2.92 -7.02
C GLN A 10 -19.16 2.41 -5.93
N ASP A 11 -20.45 2.30 -6.22
CA ASP A 11 -21.44 1.79 -5.27
C ASP A 11 -21.16 0.32 -4.90
N CYS A 12 -20.73 -0.49 -5.88
CA CYS A 12 -20.32 -1.88 -5.64
C CYS A 12 -19.11 -1.94 -4.70
N MET A 13 -18.07 -1.19 -4.98
CA MET A 13 -16.87 -1.13 -4.13
C MET A 13 -17.23 -0.71 -2.71
N LEU A 14 -17.98 0.39 -2.55
CA LEU A 14 -18.39 0.86 -1.23
C LEU A 14 -19.25 -0.18 -0.50
N SER A 15 -20.15 -0.87 -1.18
CA SER A 15 -20.97 -1.94 -0.57
C SER A 15 -20.15 -3.12 -0.03
N ILE A 16 -18.96 -3.35 -0.57
CA ILE A 16 -17.99 -4.35 -0.08
C ILE A 16 -17.20 -3.81 1.11
N LEU A 17 -16.83 -2.54 1.09
CA LEU A 17 -15.96 -1.95 2.10
C LEU A 17 -16.70 -1.44 3.34
N GLU A 18 -17.92 -0.92 3.19
CA GLU A 18 -18.73 -0.41 4.32
C GLU A 18 -18.85 -1.39 5.50
N PRO A 19 -19.08 -2.68 5.30
CA PRO A 19 -19.17 -3.65 6.39
C PRO A 19 -17.85 -3.84 7.17
N LEU A 20 -16.71 -3.35 6.65
CA LEU A 20 -15.42 -3.47 7.31
C LEU A 20 -15.20 -2.42 8.41
N LYS A 21 -15.89 -1.28 8.34
CA LYS A 21 -15.69 -0.13 9.24
C LYS A 21 -15.72 -0.50 10.74
N PRO A 22 -16.64 -1.32 11.23
CA PRO A 22 -16.69 -1.70 12.65
C PRO A 22 -15.51 -2.57 13.13
N TYR A 23 -14.75 -3.14 12.19
CA TYR A 23 -13.65 -4.08 12.50
C TYR A 23 -12.29 -3.40 12.54
N TYR A 24 -12.21 -2.10 12.24
CA TYR A 24 -11.00 -1.33 12.47
C TYR A 24 -10.79 -1.09 13.98
N SER A 25 -9.55 -1.19 14.41
CA SER A 25 -9.10 -0.91 15.78
C SER A 25 -9.36 0.56 16.20
N GLU A 26 -9.02 0.91 17.43
CA GLU A 26 -9.19 2.28 17.96
C GLU A 26 -8.41 3.31 17.16
N GLU A 27 -7.09 3.06 16.93
CA GLU A 27 -6.21 3.93 16.15
C GLU A 27 -6.25 3.64 14.64
N LYS A 28 -7.12 2.73 14.20
CA LYS A 28 -7.42 2.40 12.80
C LYS A 28 -6.30 1.69 12.02
N ALA A 29 -5.17 1.36 12.63
CA ALA A 29 -4.07 0.70 11.93
C ALA A 29 -4.30 -0.81 11.73
N ARG A 30 -5.27 -1.41 12.41
CA ARG A 30 -5.56 -2.84 12.37
C ARG A 30 -6.98 -3.08 11.89
N LEU A 31 -7.11 -3.95 10.89
CA LEU A 31 -8.41 -4.48 10.46
C LEU A 31 -8.45 -5.97 10.78
N THR A 32 -9.35 -6.39 11.68
CA THR A 32 -9.43 -7.76 12.16
C THR A 32 -10.78 -8.38 11.76
N LEU A 33 -10.76 -9.31 10.80
CA LEU A 33 -11.95 -9.94 10.24
C LEU A 33 -12.20 -11.37 10.74
N GLY A 34 -11.40 -11.85 11.68
CA GLY A 34 -11.52 -13.19 12.24
C GLY A 34 -10.25 -13.67 12.93
N VAL A 35 -10.16 -14.99 13.19
CA VAL A 35 -9.04 -15.62 13.88
C VAL A 35 -8.10 -16.41 12.98
N THR A 36 -8.46 -16.57 11.70
CA THR A 36 -7.63 -17.23 10.70
C THR A 36 -6.72 -16.23 10.02
N MET A 37 -5.44 -16.56 9.90
CA MET A 37 -4.42 -15.73 9.26
C MET A 37 -3.48 -16.59 8.42
N ALA A 38 -2.67 -15.96 7.57
CA ALA A 38 -1.61 -16.62 6.82
C ALA A 38 -0.40 -16.96 7.72
N HIS A 39 0.67 -17.49 7.14
CA HIS A 39 1.84 -17.97 7.88
C HIS A 39 2.76 -16.87 8.44
N TYR A 40 2.57 -15.62 8.05
CA TYR A 40 3.36 -14.51 8.58
C TYR A 40 2.79 -14.00 9.92
N ASP A 41 3.52 -13.10 10.57
CA ASP A 41 3.15 -12.58 11.88
C ASP A 41 1.86 -11.73 11.86
N ILE A 42 1.29 -11.51 13.03
CA ILE A 42 0.03 -10.80 13.18
C ILE A 42 0.10 -9.34 12.71
N GLY A 43 1.26 -8.66 12.86
CA GLY A 43 1.44 -7.28 12.42
C GLY A 43 1.35 -7.16 10.90
N ALA A 44 1.97 -8.09 10.17
CA ALA A 44 1.86 -8.17 8.72
C ALA A 44 0.41 -8.46 8.28
N THR A 45 -0.30 -9.33 8.99
CA THR A 45 -1.73 -9.63 8.74
C THR A 45 -2.61 -8.37 8.91
N TRP A 46 -2.37 -7.58 9.96
CA TRP A 46 -3.12 -6.33 10.17
C TRP A 46 -2.84 -5.30 9.07
N MET A 47 -1.57 -5.14 8.69
CA MET A 47 -1.19 -4.25 7.60
C MET A 47 -1.78 -4.70 6.27
N GLU A 48 -1.78 -6.01 5.98
CA GLU A 48 -2.42 -6.56 4.77
C GLU A 48 -3.91 -6.21 4.72
N ALA A 49 -4.64 -6.52 5.77
CA ALA A 49 -6.07 -6.24 5.83
C ALA A 49 -6.37 -4.73 5.71
N PHE A 50 -5.52 -3.88 6.31
CA PHE A 50 -5.62 -2.43 6.22
C PHE A 50 -5.32 -1.91 4.81
N SER A 51 -4.27 -2.39 4.15
CA SER A 51 -3.76 -1.82 2.90
C SER A 51 -4.55 -2.24 1.66
N ARG A 52 -5.07 -3.49 1.62
CA ARG A 52 -5.74 -4.04 0.43
C ARG A 52 -6.94 -3.22 -0.09
N PRO A 53 -7.81 -2.64 0.74
CA PRO A 53 -8.89 -1.79 0.25
C PRO A 53 -8.41 -0.54 -0.51
N LEU A 54 -7.14 -0.10 -0.33
CA LEU A 54 -6.58 1.03 -1.06
C LEU A 54 -6.58 0.83 -2.57
N TRP A 55 -6.49 -0.41 -3.08
CA TRP A 55 -6.58 -0.68 -4.50
C TRP A 55 -7.94 -0.26 -5.12
N GLY A 56 -8.98 -0.20 -4.30
CA GLY A 56 -10.30 0.33 -4.70
C GLY A 56 -10.50 1.80 -4.31
N LEU A 57 -10.13 2.17 -3.08
CA LEU A 57 -10.35 3.51 -2.55
C LEU A 57 -9.51 4.59 -3.25
N VAL A 58 -8.26 4.30 -3.59
CA VAL A 58 -7.38 5.28 -4.26
C VAL A 58 -7.94 5.71 -5.61
N PRO A 59 -8.31 4.82 -6.56
CA PRO A 59 -8.95 5.26 -7.80
C PRO A 59 -10.32 5.91 -7.57
N PHE A 60 -11.03 5.56 -6.50
CA PHE A 60 -12.27 6.24 -6.13
C PHE A 60 -12.01 7.71 -5.75
N TRP A 61 -11.06 7.98 -4.84
CA TRP A 61 -10.67 9.34 -4.43
C TRP A 61 -10.07 10.12 -5.60
N ALA A 62 -9.10 9.56 -6.32
CA ALA A 62 -8.49 10.18 -7.51
C ALA A 62 -9.53 10.54 -8.60
N GLY A 63 -10.62 9.78 -8.66
CA GLY A 63 -11.76 10.03 -9.53
C GLY A 63 -12.78 11.05 -9.00
N GLY A 64 -12.47 11.73 -7.87
CA GLY A 64 -13.33 12.74 -7.24
C GLY A 64 -14.38 12.18 -6.27
N GLY A 65 -14.32 10.88 -5.95
CA GLY A 65 -15.16 10.28 -4.92
C GLY A 65 -14.81 10.82 -3.53
N LYS A 66 -15.80 10.87 -2.63
CA LYS A 66 -15.65 11.35 -1.27
C LYS A 66 -16.30 10.35 -0.32
N GLU A 67 -15.54 9.91 0.67
CA GLU A 67 -16.01 9.07 1.77
C GLU A 67 -15.23 9.46 3.05
N PRO A 68 -15.69 10.50 3.77
CA PRO A 68 -14.94 11.12 4.87
C PRO A 68 -14.53 10.14 5.98
N GLU A 69 -15.34 9.12 6.24
CA GLU A 69 -15.04 8.14 7.27
C GLU A 69 -13.86 7.24 6.87
N PHE A 70 -13.80 6.78 5.62
CA PHE A 70 -12.62 6.06 5.12
C PHE A 70 -11.40 6.98 5.02
N GLU A 71 -11.55 8.22 4.60
CA GLU A 71 -10.45 9.20 4.58
C GLU A 71 -9.84 9.37 5.99
N GLU A 72 -10.67 9.44 7.04
CA GLU A 72 -10.21 9.49 8.42
C GLU A 72 -9.55 8.20 8.88
N ILE A 73 -10.15 7.03 8.58
CA ILE A 73 -9.61 5.71 8.91
C ILE A 73 -8.18 5.58 8.35
N TYR A 74 -7.99 5.90 7.07
CA TYR A 74 -6.69 5.74 6.44
C TYR A 74 -5.65 6.73 6.95
N ARG A 75 -6.03 7.98 7.20
CA ARG A 75 -5.12 8.96 7.80
C ARG A 75 -4.66 8.55 9.19
N LYS A 76 -5.57 8.14 10.07
CA LYS A 76 -5.25 7.66 11.42
C LYS A 76 -4.43 6.37 11.38
N GLY A 77 -4.88 5.39 10.61
CA GLY A 77 -4.23 4.09 10.55
C GLY A 77 -2.82 4.14 9.97
N LEU A 78 -2.56 4.96 8.95
CA LEU A 78 -1.21 5.20 8.44
C LEU A 78 -0.31 5.80 9.51
N THR A 79 -0.81 6.80 10.25
CA THR A 79 -0.06 7.41 11.34
C THR A 79 0.27 6.40 12.44
N ALA A 80 -0.72 5.66 12.93
CA ALA A 80 -0.53 4.72 14.03
C ALA A 80 0.31 3.50 13.61
N GLY A 81 0.07 2.97 12.40
CA GLY A 81 0.77 1.78 11.92
C GLY A 81 2.25 1.99 11.63
N THR A 82 2.69 3.22 11.39
CA THR A 82 4.09 3.55 11.10
C THR A 82 4.84 4.23 12.24
N ASP A 83 4.18 4.54 13.35
CA ASP A 83 4.82 5.08 14.55
C ASP A 83 5.22 3.95 15.50
N GLU A 84 6.54 3.73 15.67
CA GLU A 84 7.10 2.69 16.54
C GLU A 84 6.68 2.81 18.01
N LYS A 85 6.22 3.98 18.45
CA LYS A 85 5.73 4.23 19.81
C LYS A 85 4.25 3.93 19.96
N ASN A 86 3.54 3.75 18.87
CA ASN A 86 2.11 3.49 18.90
C ASN A 86 1.84 2.01 19.19
N PRO A 87 0.89 1.66 20.08
CA PRO A 87 0.55 0.26 20.36
C PRO A 87 0.01 -0.50 19.14
N GLU A 88 -0.43 0.20 18.09
CA GLU A 88 -0.90 -0.37 16.85
C GLU A 88 0.15 -0.39 15.73
N TYR A 89 1.42 -0.14 16.06
CA TYR A 89 2.53 -0.26 15.11
C TYR A 89 2.51 -1.61 14.39
N TRP A 90 2.75 -1.61 13.09
CA TRP A 90 2.74 -2.83 12.25
C TRP A 90 3.94 -3.75 12.47
N GLY A 91 4.92 -3.33 13.27
CA GLY A 91 6.10 -4.11 13.61
C GLY A 91 7.26 -3.93 12.63
N GLU A 92 8.39 -4.55 12.99
CA GLU A 92 9.61 -4.48 12.20
C GLU A 92 9.53 -5.36 10.95
N CYS A 93 10.15 -4.89 9.88
CA CYS A 93 10.30 -5.68 8.66
C CYS A 93 11.46 -6.67 8.77
N THR A 94 11.32 -7.80 8.13
CA THR A 94 12.35 -8.83 7.99
C THR A 94 12.62 -9.14 6.52
N SER A 95 13.58 -10.02 6.22
CA SER A 95 13.84 -10.44 4.84
C SER A 95 12.63 -11.21 4.27
N PHE A 96 12.24 -10.90 3.04
CA PHE A 96 11.09 -11.51 2.35
C PHE A 96 9.75 -11.28 3.06
N ASP A 97 9.60 -10.12 3.68
CA ASP A 97 8.46 -9.76 4.52
C ASP A 97 7.20 -9.45 3.69
N GLN A 98 6.05 -9.95 4.15
CA GLN A 98 4.75 -9.64 3.53
C GLN A 98 4.43 -8.14 3.54
N ARG A 99 4.92 -7.39 4.51
CA ARG A 99 4.73 -5.93 4.60
C ARG A 99 5.20 -5.19 3.34
N PHE A 100 6.22 -5.72 2.65
CA PHE A 100 6.71 -5.12 1.40
C PHE A 100 5.67 -5.14 0.29
N VAL A 101 4.84 -6.19 0.23
CA VAL A 101 3.71 -6.27 -0.70
C VAL A 101 2.71 -5.17 -0.39
N GLU A 102 2.43 -4.95 0.89
CA GLU A 102 1.43 -3.99 1.35
C GLU A 102 1.88 -2.53 1.21
N MET A 103 3.17 -2.27 1.30
CA MET A 103 3.77 -0.95 1.03
C MET A 103 3.44 -0.43 -0.36
N ALA A 104 3.23 -1.32 -1.34
CA ALA A 104 2.84 -0.95 -2.70
C ALA A 104 1.47 -0.26 -2.75
N ALA A 105 0.47 -0.78 -2.03
CA ALA A 105 -0.86 -0.18 -1.98
C ALA A 105 -0.84 1.20 -1.28
N ILE A 106 -0.06 1.34 -0.22
CA ILE A 106 0.15 2.63 0.46
C ILE A 106 0.84 3.63 -0.47
N SER A 107 1.90 3.20 -1.15
CA SER A 107 2.63 4.02 -2.12
C SER A 107 1.74 4.45 -3.30
N TYR A 108 0.85 3.56 -3.76
CA TYR A 108 -0.17 3.89 -4.75
C TYR A 108 -1.09 5.00 -4.25
N GLY A 109 -1.50 4.96 -2.99
CA GLY A 109 -2.26 6.04 -2.35
C GLY A 109 -1.52 7.37 -2.34
N ILE A 110 -0.25 7.38 -1.93
CA ILE A 110 0.61 8.59 -1.92
C ILE A 110 0.74 9.19 -3.33
N MET A 111 0.80 8.34 -4.36
CA MET A 111 0.96 8.82 -5.74
C MET A 111 -0.32 9.39 -6.35
N PHE A 112 -1.49 8.82 -6.08
CA PHE A 112 -2.71 9.09 -6.83
C PHE A 112 -3.85 9.72 -6.02
N ALA A 113 -3.77 9.69 -4.69
CA ALA A 113 -4.70 10.36 -3.78
C ALA A 113 -3.95 11.05 -2.61
N PRO A 114 -2.91 11.86 -2.89
CA PRO A 114 -2.11 12.49 -1.84
C PRO A 114 -2.95 13.36 -0.91
N GLU A 115 -4.01 13.99 -1.40
CA GLU A 115 -4.91 14.83 -0.62
C GLU A 115 -5.63 14.07 0.51
N VAL A 116 -5.68 12.74 0.45
CA VAL A 116 -6.26 11.89 1.49
C VAL A 116 -5.18 11.30 2.39
N VAL A 117 -4.14 10.70 1.79
CA VAL A 117 -3.21 9.83 2.54
C VAL A 117 -1.86 10.50 2.85
N TRP A 118 -1.55 11.65 2.28
CA TRP A 118 -0.25 12.30 2.43
C TRP A 118 -0.33 13.75 2.91
N ASP A 119 -1.04 14.63 2.18
CA ASP A 119 -1.05 16.06 2.44
C ASP A 119 -1.55 16.44 3.84
N PRO A 120 -2.58 15.74 4.40
CA PRO A 120 -3.08 16.04 5.74
C PRO A 120 -2.14 15.64 6.88
N LEU A 121 -1.09 14.84 6.63
CA LEU A 121 -0.16 14.39 7.65
C LEU A 121 0.77 15.51 8.10
N THR A 122 1.12 15.53 9.39
CA THR A 122 2.19 16.40 9.91
C THR A 122 3.55 15.96 9.37
N GLU A 123 4.56 16.81 9.49
CA GLU A 123 5.92 16.46 9.04
C GLU A 123 6.51 15.25 9.80
N GLU A 124 6.22 15.12 11.11
CA GLU A 124 6.62 13.96 11.89
C GLU A 124 5.95 12.67 11.39
N GLN A 125 4.65 12.71 11.12
CA GLN A 125 3.90 11.57 10.57
C GLN A 125 4.39 11.19 9.17
N LYS A 126 4.69 12.17 8.32
CA LYS A 126 5.30 11.93 7.02
C LYS A 126 6.66 11.27 7.12
N GLU A 127 7.48 11.72 8.08
CA GLU A 127 8.80 11.13 8.32
C GLU A 127 8.70 9.67 8.79
N ASN A 128 7.80 9.37 9.75
CA ASN A 128 7.55 8.02 10.21
C ASN A 128 7.09 7.11 9.05
N LEU A 129 6.14 7.57 8.24
CA LEU A 129 5.67 6.84 7.07
C LEU A 129 6.79 6.60 6.05
N CYS A 130 7.61 7.62 5.75
CA CYS A 130 8.75 7.48 4.84
C CYS A 130 9.79 6.50 5.36
N ASN A 131 10.14 6.57 6.65
CA ASN A 131 11.10 5.66 7.26
C ASN A 131 10.58 4.22 7.22
N TYR A 132 9.30 4.02 7.51
CA TYR A 132 8.68 2.70 7.43
C TYR A 132 8.72 2.14 6.00
N LEU A 133 8.29 2.90 5.01
CA LEU A 133 8.28 2.47 3.61
C LEU A 133 9.69 2.21 3.07
N ASN A 134 10.70 2.99 3.49
CA ASN A 134 12.07 2.78 3.06
C ASN A 134 12.71 1.48 3.58
N LYS A 135 12.12 0.80 4.58
CA LYS A 135 12.58 -0.52 5.04
C LYS A 135 12.63 -1.55 3.90
N ILE A 136 11.82 -1.40 2.85
CA ILE A 136 11.89 -2.25 1.66
C ILE A 136 13.25 -2.18 0.93
N ASN A 137 13.96 -1.06 1.04
CA ASN A 137 15.28 -0.88 0.44
C ASN A 137 16.42 -1.43 1.32
N GLU A 138 16.13 -1.89 2.54
CA GLU A 138 17.10 -2.35 3.53
C GLU A 138 17.14 -3.88 3.63
N HIS A 139 16.21 -4.56 2.96
CA HIS A 139 16.07 -6.02 3.01
C HIS A 139 16.05 -6.65 1.61
N PRO A 140 16.54 -7.88 1.46
CA PRO A 140 16.47 -8.60 0.20
C PRO A 140 15.01 -8.92 -0.16
N LEU A 141 14.70 -8.79 -1.45
CA LEU A 141 13.43 -9.19 -2.04
C LEU A 141 13.62 -10.42 -2.93
N PRO A 142 12.61 -11.30 -3.07
CA PRO A 142 12.65 -12.35 -4.08
C PRO A 142 12.65 -11.72 -5.48
N VAL A 143 13.47 -12.31 -6.37
CA VAL A 143 13.57 -11.88 -7.78
C VAL A 143 12.36 -12.39 -8.55
N CYS A 144 11.22 -11.74 -8.36
CA CYS A 144 9.94 -12.02 -9.00
C CYS A 144 9.11 -10.73 -9.07
N ASN A 145 7.78 -10.81 -9.16
CA ASN A 145 6.89 -9.65 -9.14
C ASN A 145 7.06 -8.73 -7.89
N TRP A 146 7.72 -9.18 -6.83
CA TRP A 146 7.96 -8.38 -5.62
C TRP A 146 8.87 -7.17 -5.88
N ILE A 147 9.75 -7.23 -6.86
CA ILE A 147 10.58 -6.06 -7.23
C ILE A 147 9.72 -4.86 -7.67
N LEU A 148 8.50 -5.11 -8.20
CA LEU A 148 7.55 -4.05 -8.52
C LEU A 148 7.08 -3.27 -7.28
N PHE A 149 7.00 -3.91 -6.14
CA PHE A 149 6.61 -3.23 -4.89
C PHE A 149 7.66 -2.21 -4.47
N ALA A 150 8.95 -2.57 -4.55
CA ALA A 150 10.04 -1.63 -4.29
C ALA A 150 10.09 -0.50 -5.32
N VAL A 151 9.81 -0.79 -6.59
CA VAL A 151 9.68 0.25 -7.63
C VAL A 151 8.58 1.25 -7.26
N LEU A 152 7.39 0.77 -6.87
CA LEU A 152 6.28 1.64 -6.47
C LEU A 152 6.61 2.51 -5.25
N VAL A 153 7.26 1.94 -4.23
CA VAL A 153 7.70 2.68 -3.04
C VAL A 153 8.69 3.78 -3.44
N ASN A 154 9.74 3.44 -4.19
CA ASN A 154 10.77 4.41 -4.58
C ASN A 154 10.22 5.53 -5.47
N ILE A 155 9.30 5.22 -6.40
CA ILE A 155 8.62 6.23 -7.23
C ILE A 155 7.75 7.14 -6.35
N ALA A 156 7.00 6.59 -5.40
CA ALA A 156 6.17 7.38 -4.49
C ALA A 156 7.02 8.35 -3.65
N MET A 157 8.11 7.87 -3.05
CA MET A 157 9.04 8.68 -2.27
C MET A 157 9.69 9.78 -3.12
N LYS A 158 10.14 9.45 -4.33
CA LYS A 158 10.68 10.42 -5.29
C LYS A 158 9.64 11.50 -5.64
N LYS A 159 8.40 11.10 -5.88
CA LYS A 159 7.29 12.02 -6.24
C LYS A 159 7.02 13.05 -5.15
N VAL A 160 7.06 12.65 -3.88
CA VAL A 160 6.81 13.55 -2.73
C VAL A 160 8.08 14.21 -2.19
N GLY A 161 9.21 14.08 -2.88
CA GLY A 161 10.49 14.73 -2.53
C GLY A 161 11.13 14.19 -1.25
N ARG A 162 10.93 12.91 -0.95
CA ARG A 162 11.51 12.22 0.22
C ARG A 162 12.65 11.29 -0.18
N ARG A 163 13.40 10.81 0.84
CA ARG A 163 14.48 9.83 0.64
C ARG A 163 13.93 8.59 -0.06
N TYR A 164 14.64 8.12 -1.07
CA TYR A 164 14.43 6.86 -1.79
C TYR A 164 15.77 6.28 -2.20
N SER A 165 15.82 5.08 -2.75
CA SER A 165 17.05 4.50 -3.31
C SER A 165 17.04 4.58 -4.84
N PRO A 166 17.78 5.53 -5.44
CA PRO A 166 17.93 5.60 -6.90
C PRO A 166 18.54 4.33 -7.49
N GLU A 167 19.52 3.75 -6.80
CA GLU A 167 20.23 2.54 -7.23
C GLU A 167 19.31 1.34 -7.32
N MET A 168 18.52 1.08 -6.27
CA MET A 168 17.54 -0.01 -6.25
C MET A 168 16.43 0.21 -7.28
N LEU A 169 16.00 1.47 -7.46
CA LEU A 169 14.98 1.79 -8.46
C LEU A 169 15.48 1.49 -9.88
N GLU A 170 16.71 1.88 -10.21
CA GLU A 170 17.32 1.61 -11.51
C GLU A 170 17.55 0.11 -11.73
N GLU A 171 18.10 -0.58 -10.73
CA GLU A 171 18.33 -2.03 -10.79
C GLU A 171 17.03 -2.80 -11.06
N TYR A 172 15.97 -2.49 -10.32
CA TYR A 172 14.70 -3.20 -10.46
C TYR A 172 13.97 -2.85 -11.76
N LEU A 173 14.04 -1.61 -12.24
CA LEU A 173 13.48 -1.23 -13.54
C LEU A 173 14.20 -1.97 -14.67
N ASN A 174 15.52 -2.06 -14.65
CA ASN A 174 16.30 -2.81 -15.63
C ASN A 174 15.95 -4.31 -15.59
N GLY A 175 15.77 -4.87 -14.38
CA GLY A 175 15.34 -6.25 -14.19
C GLY A 175 13.96 -6.52 -14.79
N LEU A 176 13.02 -5.59 -14.62
CA LEU A 176 11.68 -5.69 -15.20
C LEU A 176 11.69 -5.60 -16.73
N GLU A 177 12.46 -4.66 -17.28
CA GLU A 177 12.61 -4.54 -18.73
C GLU A 177 13.14 -5.84 -19.35
N THR A 178 14.17 -6.40 -18.75
CA THR A 178 14.75 -7.69 -19.19
C THR A 178 13.71 -8.83 -19.10
N CYS A 179 12.94 -8.89 -18.01
CA CYS A 179 11.90 -9.89 -17.83
C CYS A 179 10.76 -9.74 -18.86
N LEU A 180 10.32 -8.52 -19.13
CA LEU A 180 9.26 -8.23 -20.11
C LEU A 180 9.71 -8.59 -21.54
N LEU A 181 10.93 -8.24 -21.91
CA LEU A 181 11.49 -8.59 -23.22
C LEU A 181 11.59 -10.11 -23.40
N TYR A 182 12.01 -10.82 -22.37
CA TYR A 182 12.10 -12.28 -22.42
C TYR A 182 10.73 -12.97 -22.54
N THR A 183 9.71 -12.45 -21.89
CA THR A 183 8.35 -13.02 -21.95
C THR A 183 7.60 -12.64 -23.22
N SER A 184 7.90 -11.50 -23.84
CA SER A 184 7.28 -11.10 -25.12
C SER A 184 7.80 -11.93 -26.28
N ASP A 185 9.08 -12.28 -26.30
CA ASP A 185 9.66 -13.18 -27.33
C ASP A 185 9.04 -14.58 -27.29
N ALA A 186 8.67 -15.09 -26.12
CA ALA A 186 8.01 -16.39 -25.98
C ALA A 186 6.57 -16.42 -26.54
N ALA A 187 5.96 -15.26 -26.79
CA ALA A 187 4.61 -15.15 -27.38
C ALA A 187 4.60 -15.11 -28.90
N ASP A 188 5.72 -14.74 -29.54
CA ASP A 188 5.86 -14.63 -30.99
C ASP A 188 6.28 -15.95 -31.67
N ASP A 189 6.62 -16.95 -30.89
CA ASP A 189 7.03 -18.31 -31.39
C ASP A 189 5.84 -19.28 -31.63
N LYS A 190 4.66 -18.77 -32.02
CA LYS A 190 3.49 -19.61 -32.37
C LYS A 190 2.91 -19.24 -33.71
#